data_17fbef7aa9d69eb868689472f65059f7
#
_entry.id   17fbef7aa9d69eb868689472f65059f7
#
_cell.length_a   1.000
_cell.length_b   1.000
_cell.length_c   1.000
_cell.angle_alpha   90.00
_cell.angle_beta   90.00
_cell.angle_gamma   90.00
#
_symmetry.space_group_name_H-M   'P 1'
#
loop_
_entity.id
_entity.type
_entity.pdbx_description
1 polymer ?
#
loop_
_entity_poly.entity_id
_entity_poly.type
_entity_poly.pdbx_seq_one_letter_code
_entity_poly.pdbx_strand_id
1 'polypeptide(L)'
;MILDRDRSQLLIVDVQERLLPAMHEGERMVEQCGILLQTAAELGVPVTVSEQYRSGLGPTVERLGDLKGDAVVMEKQHFSCAADAGILTHIANQADDGRRQLVLAGIESHVCVLQSALGFCQGGLDVFVAMDAVTSRKQESVDLAR
;
A
#
# COMPACT_ATOMS: atom_id res chain seq x y z
N MET A 1 -9.44 17.95 -4.55
CA MET A 1 -8.00 17.69 -4.83
C MET A 1 -7.92 16.59 -5.89
N ILE A 2 -7.03 16.74 -6.86
CA ILE A 2 -6.84 15.77 -7.95
C ILE A 2 -5.45 15.17 -7.81
N LEU A 3 -5.32 13.88 -8.08
CA LEU A 3 -4.02 13.22 -8.15
C LEU A 3 -3.22 13.75 -9.34
N ASP A 4 -1.95 14.05 -9.08
CA ASP A 4 -0.98 14.49 -10.07
C ASP A 4 0.18 13.48 -10.09
N ARG A 5 0.49 12.93 -11.27
CA ARG A 5 1.54 11.91 -11.41
C ARG A 5 2.91 12.37 -10.90
N ASP A 6 3.23 13.66 -11.10
CA ASP A 6 4.53 14.20 -10.72
C ASP A 6 4.63 14.49 -9.20
N ARG A 7 3.48 14.50 -8.52
CA ARG A 7 3.36 14.71 -7.08
C ARG A 7 2.98 13.45 -6.32
N SER A 8 2.77 12.32 -7.01
CA SER A 8 2.27 11.09 -6.42
C SER A 8 3.36 10.06 -6.17
N GLN A 9 3.13 9.23 -5.17
CA GLN A 9 3.82 7.98 -4.88
C GLN A 9 2.79 6.92 -4.47
N LEU A 10 3.08 5.65 -4.73
CA LEU A 10 2.18 4.53 -4.46
C LEU A 10 2.77 3.63 -3.36
N LEU A 11 1.95 3.23 -2.39
CA LEU A 11 2.31 2.24 -1.38
C LEU A 11 1.30 1.07 -1.42
N ILE A 12 1.80 -0.11 -1.76
CA ILE A 12 1.04 -1.37 -1.68
C ILE A 12 1.33 -2.01 -0.33
N VAL A 13 0.29 -2.24 0.47
CA VAL A 13 0.40 -2.67 1.87
C VAL A 13 0.12 -4.15 2.01
N ASP A 14 1.12 -4.91 2.41
CA ASP A 14 1.04 -6.27 2.98
C ASP A 14 0.24 -7.32 2.17
N VAL A 15 0.29 -7.27 0.85
CA VAL A 15 -0.39 -8.28 0.01
C VAL A 15 0.47 -9.53 -0.08
N GLN A 16 0.44 -10.34 0.98
CA GLN A 16 1.35 -11.45 1.23
C GLN A 16 0.69 -12.81 1.11
N GLU A 17 1.48 -13.83 0.78
CA GLU A 17 1.01 -15.19 0.46
C GLU A 17 0.14 -15.82 1.56
N ARG A 18 0.48 -15.62 2.83
CA ARG A 18 -0.26 -16.23 3.95
C ARG A 18 -1.39 -15.35 4.48
N LEU A 19 -1.50 -14.11 4.03
CA LEU A 19 -2.63 -13.22 4.38
C LEU A 19 -3.74 -13.28 3.34
N LEU A 20 -3.40 -13.26 2.07
CA LEU A 20 -4.34 -13.15 0.96
C LEU A 20 -5.45 -14.21 0.98
N PRO A 21 -5.18 -15.52 1.26
CA PRO A 21 -6.22 -16.55 1.22
C PRO A 21 -7.39 -16.33 2.17
N ALA A 22 -7.20 -15.57 3.24
CA ALA A 22 -8.24 -15.28 4.22
C ALA A 22 -9.09 -14.04 3.86
N MET A 23 -8.74 -13.31 2.80
CA MET A 23 -9.36 -12.02 2.46
C MET A 23 -10.65 -12.20 1.66
N HIS A 24 -11.63 -11.33 1.94
CA HIS A 24 -12.83 -11.20 1.13
C HIS A 24 -12.48 -10.64 -0.25
N GLU A 25 -12.92 -11.32 -1.32
CA GLU A 25 -12.62 -10.93 -2.70
C GLU A 25 -11.13 -10.61 -2.97
N GLY A 26 -10.23 -11.40 -2.37
CA GLY A 26 -8.79 -11.16 -2.45
C GLY A 26 -8.25 -11.11 -3.87
N GLU A 27 -8.70 -12.00 -4.76
CA GLU A 27 -8.26 -12.03 -6.15
C GLU A 27 -8.62 -10.75 -6.91
N ARG A 28 -9.81 -10.22 -6.68
CA ARG A 28 -10.25 -8.94 -7.27
C ARG A 28 -9.37 -7.79 -6.80
N MET A 29 -9.07 -7.75 -5.51
CA MET A 29 -8.17 -6.75 -4.94
C MET A 29 -6.77 -6.84 -5.56
N VAL A 30 -6.23 -8.05 -5.73
CA VAL A 30 -4.93 -8.26 -6.38
C VAL A 30 -4.93 -7.76 -7.82
N GLU A 31 -6.01 -7.98 -8.58
CA GLU A 31 -6.16 -7.43 -9.93
C GLU A 31 -6.05 -5.90 -9.92
N GLN A 32 -6.77 -5.25 -9.03
CA GLN A 32 -6.74 -3.79 -8.92
C GLN A 32 -5.37 -3.26 -8.48
N CYS A 33 -4.71 -3.93 -7.54
CA CYS A 33 -3.32 -3.61 -7.19
C CYS A 33 -2.38 -3.77 -8.39
N GLY A 34 -2.57 -4.81 -9.19
CA GLY A 34 -1.81 -5.03 -10.43
C GLY A 34 -1.96 -3.89 -11.43
N ILE A 35 -3.19 -3.39 -11.61
CA ILE A 35 -3.48 -2.22 -12.47
C ILE A 35 -2.74 -0.99 -11.95
N LEU A 36 -2.77 -0.75 -10.63
CA LEU A 36 -2.06 0.37 -10.02
C LEU A 36 -0.56 0.28 -10.24
N LEU A 37 0.04 -0.90 -10.07
CA LEU A 37 1.47 -1.12 -10.31
C LEU A 37 1.86 -0.83 -11.76
N GLN A 38 1.09 -1.35 -12.72
CA GLN A 38 1.33 -1.10 -14.14
C GLN A 38 1.16 0.36 -14.50
N THR A 39 0.13 1.01 -13.98
CA THR A 39 -0.11 2.44 -14.19
C THR A 39 1.02 3.29 -13.60
N ALA A 40 1.47 2.97 -12.40
CA ALA A 40 2.58 3.66 -11.77
C ALA A 40 3.87 3.56 -12.61
N ALA A 41 4.16 2.37 -13.15
CA ALA A 41 5.31 2.16 -14.03
C ALA A 41 5.22 3.01 -15.31
N GLU A 42 4.06 3.01 -15.97
CA GLU A 42 3.81 3.80 -17.18
C GLU A 42 3.94 5.31 -16.94
N LEU A 43 3.49 5.79 -15.79
CA LEU A 43 3.49 7.21 -15.44
C LEU A 43 4.77 7.67 -14.73
N GLY A 44 5.70 6.77 -14.43
CA GLY A 44 6.92 7.10 -13.68
C GLY A 44 6.66 7.46 -12.22
N VAL A 45 5.59 6.91 -11.63
CA VAL A 45 5.26 7.09 -10.21
C VAL A 45 6.03 6.07 -9.38
N PRO A 46 6.83 6.49 -8.39
CA PRO A 46 7.58 5.55 -7.55
C PRO A 46 6.66 4.70 -6.68
N VAL A 47 7.03 3.44 -6.51
CA VAL A 47 6.26 2.45 -5.78
C VAL A 47 7.06 1.90 -4.61
N THR A 48 6.40 1.82 -3.45
CA THR A 48 6.88 1.10 -2.28
C THR A 48 5.92 -0.06 -2.00
N VAL A 49 6.46 -1.22 -1.63
CA VAL A 49 5.69 -2.40 -1.23
C VAL A 49 6.09 -2.76 0.19
N SER A 50 5.12 -2.78 1.12
CA SER A 50 5.40 -3.23 2.48
C SER A 50 5.10 -4.72 2.66
N GLU A 51 5.89 -5.36 3.52
CA GLU A 51 5.67 -6.74 3.96
C GLU A 51 5.69 -6.79 5.49
N GLN A 52 4.62 -7.31 6.08
CA GLN A 52 4.50 -7.51 7.52
C GLN A 52 5.14 -8.85 7.89
N TYR A 53 6.13 -8.84 8.80
CA TYR A 53 6.71 -10.06 9.37
C TYR A 53 6.87 -11.16 8.30
N ARG A 54 7.76 -10.92 7.35
CA ARG A 54 7.92 -11.76 6.15
C ARG A 54 8.19 -13.23 6.46
N SER A 55 9.01 -13.52 7.47
CA SER A 55 9.32 -14.91 7.86
C SER A 55 8.08 -15.69 8.33
N GLY A 56 7.06 -15.00 8.86
CA GLY A 56 5.78 -15.59 9.29
C GLY A 56 4.69 -15.56 8.22
N LEU A 57 4.57 -14.45 7.50
CA LEU A 57 3.46 -14.21 6.56
C LEU A 57 3.82 -14.42 5.09
N GLY A 58 5.07 -14.70 4.79
CA GLY A 58 5.57 -14.92 3.44
C GLY A 58 5.82 -13.62 2.67
N PRO A 59 6.35 -13.73 1.45
CA PRO A 59 6.57 -12.57 0.58
C PRO A 59 5.27 -12.05 -0.02
N THR A 60 5.36 -10.91 -0.68
CA THR A 60 4.30 -10.40 -1.58
C THR A 60 3.92 -11.48 -2.58
N VAL A 61 2.61 -11.63 -2.85
CA VAL A 61 2.10 -12.64 -3.78
C VAL A 61 2.77 -12.52 -5.15
N GLU A 62 3.05 -13.65 -5.78
CA GLU A 62 3.83 -13.75 -7.02
C GLU A 62 3.31 -12.81 -8.12
N ARG A 63 2.01 -12.75 -8.31
CA ARG A 63 1.39 -11.90 -9.33
C ARG A 63 1.77 -10.42 -9.20
N LEU A 64 1.82 -9.89 -7.98
CA LEU A 64 2.27 -8.52 -7.72
C LEU A 64 3.80 -8.43 -7.74
N GLY A 65 4.49 -9.46 -7.28
CA GLY A 65 5.93 -9.56 -7.37
C GLY A 65 6.45 -9.44 -8.81
N ASP A 66 5.74 -10.03 -9.77
CA ASP A 66 6.07 -9.96 -11.20
C ASP A 66 5.80 -8.57 -11.80
N LEU A 67 4.81 -7.84 -11.27
CA LEU A 67 4.39 -6.53 -11.77
C LEU A 67 5.06 -5.36 -11.08
N LYS A 68 5.70 -5.57 -9.94
CA LYS A 68 6.23 -4.48 -9.11
C LYS A 68 7.41 -3.71 -9.73
N GLY A 69 8.09 -4.29 -10.73
CA GLY A 69 9.22 -3.65 -11.38
C GLY A 69 10.28 -3.17 -10.38
N ASP A 70 10.62 -1.89 -10.45
CA ASP A 70 11.63 -1.23 -9.60
C ASP A 70 11.10 -0.82 -8.22
N ALA A 71 9.93 -1.30 -7.80
CA ALA A 71 9.37 -0.99 -6.50
C ALA A 71 10.33 -1.39 -5.36
N VAL A 72 10.44 -0.53 -4.37
CA VAL A 72 11.22 -0.81 -3.15
C VAL A 72 10.36 -1.65 -2.21
N VAL A 73 10.84 -2.84 -1.85
CA VAL A 73 10.17 -3.74 -0.90
C VAL A 73 10.77 -3.52 0.48
N MET A 74 9.93 -3.25 1.48
CA MET A 74 10.36 -2.96 2.85
C MET A 74 9.55 -3.78 3.85
N GLU A 75 10.24 -4.47 4.76
CA GLU A 75 9.62 -5.22 5.84
C GLU A 75 9.31 -4.33 7.04
N LYS A 76 8.22 -4.64 7.75
CA LYS A 76 7.84 -3.97 8.99
C LYS A 76 7.33 -4.96 10.04
N GLN A 77 7.37 -4.54 11.30
CA GLN A 77 6.84 -5.29 12.45
C GLN A 77 5.61 -4.62 13.07
N HIS A 78 5.30 -3.37 12.69
CA HIS A 78 4.13 -2.62 13.13
C HIS A 78 3.00 -2.74 12.10
N PHE A 79 1.74 -2.58 12.53
CA PHE A 79 0.61 -2.54 11.59
C PHE A 79 0.69 -1.32 10.68
N SER A 80 0.94 -0.14 11.26
CA SER A 80 1.09 1.09 10.50
C SER A 80 2.45 1.16 9.82
N CYS A 81 2.48 1.39 8.51
CA CYS A 81 3.70 1.71 7.78
C CYS A 81 4.34 3.02 8.28
N ALA A 82 3.52 3.96 8.77
CA ALA A 82 4.01 5.22 9.33
C ALA A 82 4.69 5.05 10.70
N ALA A 83 4.48 3.92 11.38
CA ALA A 83 5.14 3.60 12.65
C ALA A 83 6.51 2.91 12.44
N ASP A 84 6.80 2.44 11.24
CA ASP A 84 8.10 1.87 10.90
C ASP A 84 9.05 2.97 10.46
N ALA A 85 10.18 3.12 11.18
CA ALA A 85 11.11 4.21 10.93
C ALA A 85 11.71 4.19 9.51
N GLY A 86 11.98 3.01 8.96
CA GLY A 86 12.54 2.86 7.61
C GLY A 86 11.53 3.27 6.54
N ILE A 87 10.30 2.78 6.63
CA ILE A 87 9.24 3.11 5.66
C ILE A 87 8.88 4.59 5.77
N LEU A 88 8.71 5.09 6.99
CA LEU A 88 8.40 6.52 7.21
C LEU A 88 9.46 7.41 6.56
N THR A 89 10.74 7.12 6.80
CA THR A 89 11.84 7.89 6.22
C THR A 89 11.83 7.83 4.70
N HIS A 90 11.61 6.64 4.13
CA HIS A 90 11.58 6.44 2.68
C HIS A 90 10.44 7.24 2.02
N ILE A 91 9.24 7.17 2.58
CA ILE A 91 8.07 7.92 2.09
C ILE A 91 8.27 9.45 2.26
N ALA A 92 8.82 9.87 3.41
CA ALA A 92 9.10 11.28 3.68
C ALA A 92 10.14 11.86 2.73
N ASN A 93 11.19 11.12 2.39
CA ASN A 93 12.19 11.56 1.43
C ASN A 93 11.59 11.82 0.06
N GLN A 94 10.69 10.96 -0.40
CA GLN A 94 9.97 11.17 -1.65
C GLN A 94 9.04 12.38 -1.57
N ALA A 95 8.41 12.61 -0.42
CA ALA A 95 7.58 13.80 -0.19
C ALA A 95 8.40 15.08 -0.22
N ASP A 96 9.61 15.07 0.31
CA ASP A 96 10.55 16.20 0.27
C ASP A 96 11.01 16.51 -1.17
N ASP A 97 11.10 15.49 -2.02
CA ASP A 97 11.34 15.60 -3.46
C ASP A 97 10.09 16.04 -4.27
N GLY A 98 9.00 16.41 -3.59
CA GLY A 98 7.78 16.95 -4.19
C GLY A 98 6.63 15.96 -4.29
N ARG A 99 6.81 14.67 -3.94
CA ARG A 99 5.78 13.64 -4.06
C ARG A 99 4.96 13.48 -2.78
N ARG A 100 4.16 14.49 -2.48
CA ARG A 100 3.38 14.59 -1.24
C ARG A 100 2.01 13.88 -1.30
N GLN A 101 1.57 13.45 -2.48
CA GLN A 101 0.34 12.69 -2.66
C GLN A 101 0.64 11.20 -2.55
N LEU A 102 0.17 10.56 -1.47
CA LEU A 102 0.41 9.14 -1.20
C LEU A 102 -0.86 8.34 -1.50
N VAL A 103 -0.78 7.44 -2.48
CA VAL A 103 -1.86 6.51 -2.81
C VAL A 103 -1.60 5.19 -2.08
N LEU A 104 -2.59 4.71 -1.33
CA LEU A 104 -2.54 3.45 -0.59
C LEU A 104 -3.46 2.40 -1.22
N ALA A 105 -2.98 1.17 -1.27
CA ALA A 105 -3.75 -0.03 -1.62
C ALA A 105 -3.24 -1.22 -0.81
N GLY A 106 -3.99 -2.31 -0.77
CA GLY A 106 -3.57 -3.56 -0.12
C GLY A 106 -4.46 -3.98 1.04
N ILE A 107 -3.89 -4.63 2.04
CA ILE A 107 -4.62 -5.28 3.14
C ILE A 107 -3.96 -5.05 4.52
N GLU A 108 -4.72 -5.18 5.59
CA GLU A 108 -6.20 -5.17 5.66
C GLU A 108 -6.67 -3.74 5.75
N SER A 109 -7.77 -3.42 5.08
CA SER A 109 -8.27 -2.04 4.97
C SER A 109 -8.52 -1.37 6.32
N HIS A 110 -9.04 -2.09 7.31
CA HIS A 110 -9.34 -1.57 8.65
C HIS A 110 -8.18 -1.67 9.65
N VAL A 111 -7.05 -2.24 9.26
CA VAL A 111 -5.86 -2.40 10.14
C VAL A 111 -4.67 -1.68 9.54
N CYS A 112 -3.84 -2.37 8.75
CA CYS A 112 -2.58 -1.80 8.24
C CYS A 112 -2.80 -0.61 7.32
N VAL A 113 -3.81 -0.69 6.42
CA VAL A 113 -4.12 0.41 5.48
C VAL A 113 -4.64 1.63 6.24
N LEU A 114 -5.67 1.46 7.10
CA LEU A 114 -6.25 2.57 7.85
C LEU A 114 -5.23 3.24 8.78
N GLN A 115 -4.49 2.46 9.56
CA GLN A 115 -3.49 3.01 10.47
C GLN A 115 -2.37 3.74 9.73
N SER A 116 -1.94 3.20 8.60
CA SER A 116 -0.95 3.86 7.74
C SER A 116 -1.49 5.17 7.17
N ALA A 117 -2.73 5.16 6.67
CA ALA A 117 -3.38 6.35 6.13
C ALA A 117 -3.43 7.47 7.17
N LEU A 118 -3.91 7.16 8.38
CA LEU A 118 -3.99 8.13 9.47
C LEU A 118 -2.61 8.66 9.89
N GLY A 119 -1.63 7.76 10.02
CA GLY A 119 -0.26 8.14 10.39
C GLY A 119 0.40 9.07 9.38
N PHE A 120 0.27 8.77 8.08
CA PHE A 120 0.82 9.64 7.03
C PHE A 120 0.05 10.96 6.89
N CYS A 121 -1.27 10.97 7.10
CA CYS A 121 -2.04 12.22 7.18
C CYS A 121 -1.54 13.12 8.32
N GLN A 122 -1.31 12.55 9.50
CA GLN A 122 -0.73 13.28 10.63
C GLN A 122 0.65 13.83 10.32
N GLY A 123 1.42 13.13 9.50
CA GLY A 123 2.72 13.58 8.97
C GLY A 123 2.63 14.65 7.88
N GLY A 124 1.42 15.08 7.52
CA GLY A 124 1.20 16.18 6.56
C GLY A 124 1.19 15.76 5.10
N LEU A 125 1.03 14.48 4.78
CA LEU A 125 0.85 14.01 3.41
C LEU A 125 -0.64 14.09 2.99
N ASP A 126 -0.85 14.27 1.70
CA ASP A 126 -2.17 14.13 1.08
C ASP A 126 -2.39 12.65 0.77
N VAL A 127 -3.19 11.97 1.58
CA VAL A 127 -3.38 10.51 1.48
C VAL A 127 -4.67 10.18 0.73
N PHE A 128 -4.54 9.26 -0.23
CA PHE A 128 -5.64 8.71 -1.03
C PHE A 128 -5.67 7.19 -0.85
N VAL A 129 -6.84 6.61 -0.73
CA VAL A 129 -7.01 5.16 -0.66
C VAL A 129 -7.78 4.69 -1.89
N ALA A 130 -7.19 3.77 -2.66
CA ALA A 130 -7.84 3.14 -3.80
C ALA A 130 -8.83 2.08 -3.29
N MET A 131 -10.10 2.45 -3.12
CA MET A 131 -11.10 1.63 -2.43
C MET A 131 -11.44 0.31 -3.12
N ASP A 132 -11.21 0.20 -4.41
CA ASP A 132 -11.34 -1.04 -5.17
C ASP A 132 -10.09 -1.95 -5.09
N ALA A 133 -8.99 -1.39 -4.60
CA ALA A 133 -7.72 -2.08 -4.42
C ALA A 133 -7.37 -2.36 -2.94
N VAL A 134 -8.37 -2.30 -2.04
CA VAL A 134 -8.24 -2.69 -0.64
C VAL A 134 -9.28 -3.73 -0.27
N THR A 135 -8.96 -4.59 0.69
CA THR A 135 -9.91 -5.54 1.27
C THR A 135 -9.51 -5.92 2.70
N SER A 136 -10.37 -6.67 3.34
CA SER A 136 -10.20 -7.27 4.67
C SER A 136 -10.82 -8.66 4.67
N ARG A 137 -10.71 -9.38 5.79
CA ARG A 137 -11.31 -10.73 5.94
C ARG A 137 -12.83 -10.71 5.81
N LYS A 138 -13.46 -9.59 6.19
CA LYS A 138 -14.92 -9.42 6.15
C LYS A 138 -15.29 -8.11 5.44
N GLN A 139 -16.36 -8.13 4.66
CA GLN A 139 -16.86 -6.93 3.98
C GLN A 139 -17.20 -5.81 4.97
N GLU A 140 -17.80 -6.16 6.10
CA GLU A 140 -18.14 -5.19 7.16
C GLU A 140 -16.89 -4.43 7.68
N SER A 141 -15.74 -5.10 7.75
CA SER A 141 -14.48 -4.45 8.14
C SER A 141 -13.97 -3.47 7.07
N VAL A 142 -14.21 -3.77 5.79
CA VAL A 142 -13.93 -2.84 4.68
C VAL A 142 -14.83 -1.61 4.79
N ASP A 143 -16.11 -1.81 5.07
CA ASP A 143 -17.09 -0.73 5.20
C ASP A 143 -16.80 0.21 6.38
N LEU A 144 -16.29 -0.33 7.47
CA LEU A 144 -15.87 0.46 8.63
C LEU A 144 -14.63 1.32 8.39
N ALA A 145 -13.82 0.99 7.41
CA ALA A 145 -12.58 1.71 7.07
C ALA A 145 -12.78 2.84 6.04
N ARG A 146 -14.00 3.07 5.57
CA ARG A 146 -14.34 4.09 4.57
C ARG A 146 -14.44 5.51 5.12
#